data_60b7af587c83ca91f5cd7de99ad8d44f
#
_entry.id   60b7af587c83ca91f5cd7de99ad8d44f
#
_cell.length_a   1.000
_cell.length_b   1.000
_cell.length_c   1.000
_cell.angle_alpha   90.00
_cell.angle_beta   90.00
_cell.angle_gamma   90.00
#
_symmetry.space_group_name_H-M   'P 1'
#
loop_
_entity.id
_entity.type
_entity.pdbx_description
1 polymer ?
#
loop_
_entity_poly.entity_id
_entity_poly.type
_entity_poly.pdbx_seq_one_letter_code
_entity_poly.pdbx_strand_id
1 'polypeptide(L)'
;MKKITLVAVAIVAVTAFTACGNSSPKAELKSDIDSLSYAIGVDQGQGVKQYLTQMQIDTAYIDEFIRGLNDAAKGADDKKKAAYNAGVGAGQQVSMMIKQQINKQIFGEDSTQSISINNFVAGFAASAKGKGQKITVEEARKIE
;
A
#
# COMPACT_ATOMS: atom_id res chain seq x y z
N MET A 1 -32.85 15.62 -1.70
CA MET A 1 -31.79 16.35 -2.45
C MET A 1 -31.25 17.44 -1.52
N LYS A 2 -30.04 17.24 -0.97
CA LYS A 2 -29.42 18.24 -0.07
C LYS A 2 -28.91 19.39 -0.94
N LYS A 3 -29.37 20.59 -0.67
CA LYS A 3 -28.91 21.82 -1.33
C LYS A 3 -27.45 22.05 -0.92
N ILE A 4 -26.54 21.97 -1.87
CA ILE A 4 -25.13 22.33 -1.66
C ILE A 4 -25.07 23.85 -1.60
N THR A 5 -24.89 24.40 -0.42
CA THR A 5 -24.69 25.83 -0.21
C THR A 5 -23.26 26.15 -0.68
N LEU A 6 -23.15 26.85 -1.80
CA LEU A 6 -21.88 27.35 -2.35
C LEU A 6 -21.27 28.36 -1.36
N VAL A 7 -20.21 27.94 -0.67
CA VAL A 7 -19.32 28.86 0.02
C VAL A 7 -18.30 29.31 -1.02
N ALA A 8 -18.36 30.58 -1.41
CA ALA A 8 -17.34 31.19 -2.27
C ALA A 8 -16.01 31.21 -1.50
N VAL A 9 -15.15 30.24 -1.78
CA VAL A 9 -13.78 30.22 -1.25
C VAL A 9 -12.96 31.18 -2.09
N ALA A 10 -12.51 32.29 -1.47
CA ALA A 10 -11.55 33.19 -2.08
C ALA A 10 -10.27 32.41 -2.37
N ILE A 11 -9.93 32.27 -3.66
CA ILE A 11 -8.71 31.64 -4.12
C ILE A 11 -7.54 32.56 -3.76
N VAL A 12 -6.88 32.27 -2.65
CA VAL A 12 -5.56 32.82 -2.35
C VAL A 12 -4.57 32.10 -3.27
N ALA A 13 -4.05 32.79 -4.27
CA ALA A 13 -2.97 32.32 -5.12
C ALA A 13 -1.72 32.14 -4.25
N VAL A 14 -1.51 30.94 -3.72
CA VAL A 14 -0.26 30.56 -3.08
C VAL A 14 0.73 30.23 -4.17
N THR A 15 1.71 31.13 -4.37
CA THR A 15 2.85 30.94 -5.25
C THR A 15 3.59 29.66 -4.89
N ALA A 16 3.75 28.82 -5.91
CA ALA A 16 4.39 27.52 -5.85
C ALA A 16 5.84 27.62 -5.33
N PHE A 17 6.11 27.01 -4.18
CA PHE A 17 7.45 26.54 -3.88
C PHE A 17 7.69 25.30 -4.73
N THR A 18 8.55 25.42 -5.74
CA THR A 18 9.09 24.31 -6.51
C THR A 18 10.09 23.55 -5.64
N ALA A 19 9.62 22.60 -4.85
CA ALA A 19 10.47 21.59 -4.26
C ALA A 19 10.53 20.39 -5.24
N CYS A 20 11.71 19.99 -5.60
CA CYS A 20 12.02 18.82 -6.41
C CYS A 20 11.35 17.56 -5.85
N GLY A 21 10.56 16.90 -6.71
CA GLY A 21 9.94 15.60 -6.40
C GLY A 21 8.42 15.66 -6.46
N ASN A 22 7.83 15.86 -7.66
CA ASN A 22 6.38 15.87 -7.85
C ASN A 22 5.80 14.44 -7.72
N SER A 23 5.66 13.94 -6.49
CA SER A 23 4.90 12.73 -6.19
C SER A 23 3.38 12.95 -6.28
N SER A 24 2.93 14.20 -6.10
CA SER A 24 1.51 14.56 -6.09
C SER A 24 1.05 15.15 -7.43
N PRO A 25 -0.15 14.80 -7.91
CA PRO A 25 -0.78 15.47 -9.05
C PRO A 25 -1.02 16.95 -8.75
N LYS A 26 -0.92 17.82 -9.76
CA LYS A 26 -1.33 19.21 -9.63
C LYS A 26 -2.86 19.28 -9.59
N ALA A 27 -3.40 19.99 -8.60
CA ALA A 27 -4.83 20.24 -8.53
C ALA A 27 -5.24 21.32 -9.55
N GLU A 28 -6.35 21.09 -10.25
CA GLU A 28 -7.02 22.05 -11.11
C GLU A 28 -8.48 22.16 -10.65
N LEU A 29 -8.84 23.30 -10.05
CA LEU A 29 -10.16 23.52 -9.45
C LEU A 29 -11.00 24.38 -10.40
N LYS A 30 -11.37 23.81 -11.56
CA LYS A 30 -12.12 24.50 -12.62
C LYS A 30 -13.64 24.36 -12.50
N SER A 31 -14.10 23.40 -11.70
CA SER A 31 -15.52 23.12 -11.49
C SER A 31 -15.84 22.86 -10.02
N ASP A 32 -17.12 22.87 -9.67
CA ASP A 32 -17.58 22.51 -8.33
C ASP A 32 -17.23 21.04 -7.98
N ILE A 33 -17.22 20.16 -8.98
CA ILE A 33 -16.83 18.74 -8.81
C ILE A 33 -15.33 18.65 -8.51
N ASP A 34 -14.49 19.43 -9.20
CA ASP A 34 -13.05 19.46 -8.93
C ASP A 34 -12.77 19.94 -7.50
N SER A 35 -13.45 21.01 -7.11
CA SER A 35 -13.34 21.58 -5.76
C SER A 35 -13.81 20.61 -4.70
N LEU A 36 -14.92 19.90 -4.90
CA LEU A 36 -15.44 18.88 -4.00
C LEU A 36 -14.45 17.71 -3.91
N SER A 37 -13.93 17.24 -5.04
CA SER A 37 -12.96 16.14 -5.09
C SER A 37 -11.69 16.48 -4.30
N TYR A 38 -11.19 17.69 -4.48
CA TYR A 38 -10.03 18.18 -3.75
C TYR A 38 -10.30 18.29 -2.23
N ALA A 39 -11.46 18.82 -1.85
CA ALA A 39 -11.86 18.96 -0.45
C ALA A 39 -11.95 17.60 0.27
N ILE A 40 -12.52 16.58 -0.40
CA ILE A 40 -12.54 15.20 0.10
C ILE A 40 -11.11 14.69 0.30
N GLY A 41 -10.22 14.93 -0.66
CA GLY A 41 -8.81 14.53 -0.56
C GLY A 41 -8.10 15.20 0.61
N VAL A 42 -8.34 16.48 0.85
CA VAL A 42 -7.77 17.21 2.01
C VAL A 42 -8.27 16.62 3.33
N ASP A 43 -9.55 16.32 3.43
CA ASP A 43 -10.14 15.72 4.63
C ASP A 43 -9.54 14.34 4.90
N GLN A 44 -9.53 13.46 3.92
CA GLN A 44 -8.98 12.10 4.05
C GLN A 44 -7.45 12.08 4.31
N GLY A 45 -6.74 13.11 3.86
CA GLY A 45 -5.29 13.22 4.04
C GLY A 45 -4.84 13.54 5.46
N GLN A 46 -5.73 14.05 6.32
CA GLN A 46 -5.34 14.54 7.66
C GLN A 46 -4.73 13.46 8.57
N GLY A 47 -5.20 12.23 8.50
CA GLY A 47 -4.75 11.12 9.35
C GLY A 47 -3.55 10.34 8.82
N VAL A 48 -3.05 10.65 7.62
CA VAL A 48 -2.06 9.81 6.91
C VAL A 48 -0.74 9.69 7.68
N LYS A 49 -0.22 10.76 8.26
CA LYS A 49 1.02 10.68 9.05
C LYS A 49 0.88 9.77 10.27
N GLN A 50 -0.24 9.86 10.97
CA GLN A 50 -0.52 8.99 12.11
C GLN A 50 -0.65 7.52 11.67
N TYR A 51 -1.33 7.27 10.55
CA TYR A 51 -1.44 5.94 9.94
C TYR A 51 -0.08 5.36 9.61
N LEU A 52 0.81 6.11 8.94
CA LEU A 52 2.17 5.68 8.63
C LEU A 52 2.96 5.33 9.91
N THR A 53 2.87 6.16 10.95
CA THR A 53 3.52 5.90 12.23
C THR A 53 3.02 4.59 12.87
N GLN A 54 1.71 4.34 12.86
CA GLN A 54 1.14 3.08 13.37
C GLN A 54 1.62 1.86 12.58
N MET A 55 1.85 2.02 11.29
CA MET A 55 2.44 0.99 10.41
C MET A 55 3.96 0.88 10.53
N GLN A 56 4.59 1.62 11.46
CA GLN A 56 6.04 1.70 11.64
C GLN A 56 6.78 2.16 10.38
N ILE A 57 6.13 3.00 9.58
CA ILE A 57 6.70 3.62 8.39
C ILE A 57 7.14 5.04 8.74
N ASP A 58 8.39 5.37 8.41
CA ASP A 58 8.92 6.71 8.62
C ASP A 58 8.16 7.72 7.75
N THR A 59 7.63 8.76 8.38
CA THR A 59 6.89 9.83 7.71
C THR A 59 7.74 10.67 6.75
N ALA A 60 9.07 10.55 6.81
CA ALA A 60 9.97 11.11 5.80
C ALA A 60 9.71 10.54 4.39
N TYR A 61 9.13 9.34 4.29
CA TYR A 61 8.77 8.68 3.03
C TYR A 61 7.33 8.93 2.58
N ILE A 62 6.68 9.98 3.08
CA ILE A 62 5.29 10.29 2.72
C ILE A 62 5.08 10.50 1.21
N ASP A 63 6.08 11.03 0.51
CA ASP A 63 6.02 11.21 -0.93
C ASP A 63 5.96 9.88 -1.69
N GLU A 64 6.67 8.87 -1.21
CA GLU A 64 6.60 7.51 -1.76
C GLU A 64 5.23 6.88 -1.52
N PHE A 65 4.64 7.10 -0.34
CA PHE A 65 3.28 6.68 -0.06
C PHE A 65 2.28 7.33 -1.01
N ILE A 66 2.36 8.65 -1.22
CA ILE A 66 1.48 9.39 -2.14
C ILE A 66 1.65 8.91 -3.58
N ARG A 67 2.88 8.62 -4.01
CA ARG A 67 3.15 8.05 -5.32
C ARG A 67 2.45 6.69 -5.49
N GLY A 68 2.61 5.79 -4.50
CA GLY A 68 1.94 4.49 -4.51
C GLY A 68 0.41 4.61 -4.53
N LEU A 69 -0.15 5.52 -3.74
CA LEU A 69 -1.59 5.81 -3.73
C LEU A 69 -2.09 6.26 -5.11
N ASN A 70 -1.39 7.21 -5.74
CA ASN A 70 -1.73 7.73 -7.06
C ASN A 70 -1.66 6.63 -8.15
N ASP A 71 -0.62 5.81 -8.12
CA ASP A 71 -0.41 4.74 -9.10
C ASP A 71 -1.48 3.63 -8.95
N ALA A 72 -1.83 3.30 -7.71
CA ALA A 72 -2.88 2.32 -7.43
C ALA A 72 -4.26 2.85 -7.84
N ALA A 73 -4.60 4.09 -7.49
CA ALA A 73 -5.88 4.70 -7.81
C ALA A 73 -6.10 4.84 -9.32
N LYS A 74 -5.08 5.28 -10.07
CA LYS A 74 -5.15 5.37 -11.53
C LYS A 74 -5.16 4.03 -12.24
N GLY A 75 -4.63 3.01 -11.59
CA GLY A 75 -4.56 1.66 -12.14
C GLY A 75 -5.73 0.74 -11.73
N ALA A 76 -6.74 1.24 -11.03
CA ALA A 76 -7.81 0.43 -10.46
C ALA A 76 -8.59 -0.39 -11.52
N ASP A 77 -8.80 0.16 -12.71
CA ASP A 77 -9.51 -0.51 -13.81
C ASP A 77 -8.61 -1.47 -14.63
N ASP A 78 -7.30 -1.42 -14.43
CA ASP A 78 -6.35 -2.32 -15.08
C ASP A 78 -6.23 -3.61 -14.26
N LYS A 79 -6.77 -4.71 -14.79
CA LYS A 79 -6.77 -6.02 -14.12
C LYS A 79 -5.38 -6.53 -13.75
N LYS A 80 -4.34 -6.23 -14.56
CA LYS A 80 -2.97 -6.63 -14.25
C LYS A 80 -2.39 -5.82 -13.10
N LYS A 81 -2.62 -4.52 -13.10
CA LYS A 81 -2.21 -3.63 -11.99
C LYS A 81 -2.96 -3.95 -10.71
N ALA A 82 -4.26 -4.21 -10.78
CA ALA A 82 -5.06 -4.64 -9.63
C ALA A 82 -4.52 -5.94 -9.03
N ALA A 83 -4.22 -6.95 -9.86
CA ALA A 83 -3.60 -8.20 -9.40
C ALA A 83 -2.21 -7.99 -8.79
N TYR A 84 -1.39 -7.13 -9.40
CA TYR A 84 -0.08 -6.78 -8.86
C TYR A 84 -0.19 -6.09 -7.49
N ASN A 85 -1.06 -5.10 -7.36
CA ASN A 85 -1.28 -4.38 -6.10
C ASN A 85 -1.80 -5.31 -4.99
N ALA A 86 -2.70 -6.24 -5.33
CA ALA A 86 -3.15 -7.28 -4.40
C ALA A 86 -1.97 -8.16 -3.94
N GLY A 87 -1.06 -8.51 -4.86
CA GLY A 87 0.17 -9.25 -4.54
C GLY A 87 1.12 -8.48 -3.63
N VAL A 88 1.27 -7.16 -3.83
CA VAL A 88 2.07 -6.29 -2.94
C VAL A 88 1.50 -6.31 -1.52
N GLY A 89 0.17 -6.14 -1.37
CA GLY A 89 -0.49 -6.20 -0.06
C GLY A 89 -0.33 -7.56 0.62
N ALA A 90 -0.53 -8.66 -0.12
CA ALA A 90 -0.31 -10.01 0.39
C ALA A 90 1.15 -10.24 0.82
N GLY A 91 2.12 -9.75 0.05
CA GLY A 91 3.54 -9.84 0.39
C GLY A 91 3.92 -9.13 1.68
N GLN A 92 3.33 -7.96 1.94
CA GLN A 92 3.52 -7.24 3.20
C GLN A 92 2.97 -8.04 4.39
N GLN A 93 1.77 -8.62 4.26
CA GLN A 93 1.18 -9.46 5.31
C GLN A 93 2.03 -10.69 5.58
N VAL A 94 2.49 -11.38 4.54
CA VAL A 94 3.40 -12.54 4.66
C VAL A 94 4.69 -12.16 5.39
N SER A 95 5.30 -11.03 5.03
CA SER A 95 6.52 -10.57 5.69
C SER A 95 6.32 -10.32 7.19
N MET A 96 5.20 -9.69 7.56
CA MET A 96 4.87 -9.47 8.98
C MET A 96 4.60 -10.79 9.70
N MET A 97 3.83 -11.69 9.10
CA MET A 97 3.52 -13.02 9.66
C MET A 97 4.81 -13.82 9.91
N ILE A 98 5.72 -13.85 8.94
CA ILE A 98 7.01 -14.55 9.09
C ILE A 98 7.81 -13.96 10.26
N LYS A 99 7.97 -12.64 10.30
CA LYS A 99 8.79 -11.97 11.32
C LYS A 99 8.20 -12.06 12.72
N GLN A 100 6.89 -11.87 12.86
CA GLN A 100 6.25 -11.71 14.18
C GLN A 100 5.72 -13.02 14.76
N GLN A 101 5.37 -13.97 13.91
CA GLN A 101 4.72 -15.21 14.33
C GLN A 101 5.57 -16.45 14.02
N ILE A 102 5.81 -16.75 12.75
CA ILE A 102 6.41 -18.02 12.32
C ILE A 102 7.84 -18.16 12.86
N ASN A 103 8.68 -17.14 12.69
CA ASN A 103 10.05 -17.21 13.21
C ASN A 103 10.09 -17.40 14.73
N LYS A 104 9.24 -16.70 15.47
CA LYS A 104 9.15 -16.85 16.93
C LYS A 104 8.64 -18.25 17.34
N GLN A 105 7.69 -18.78 16.60
CA GLN A 105 7.15 -20.12 16.87
C GLN A 105 8.18 -21.23 16.62
N ILE A 106 8.98 -21.10 15.55
CA ILE A 106 9.95 -22.13 15.13
C ILE A 106 11.29 -21.97 15.86
N PHE A 107 11.80 -20.77 15.98
CA PHE A 107 13.15 -20.49 16.49
C PHE A 107 13.17 -19.86 17.90
N GLY A 108 11.99 -19.58 18.49
CA GLY A 108 11.89 -18.93 19.81
C GLY A 108 12.50 -17.53 19.79
N GLU A 109 13.40 -17.28 20.73
CA GLU A 109 14.11 -15.98 20.86
C GLU A 109 15.38 -15.89 19.98
N ASP A 110 15.71 -16.93 19.22
CA ASP A 110 16.88 -16.90 18.32
C ASP A 110 16.60 -16.02 17.10
N SER A 111 16.95 -14.76 17.21
CA SER A 111 16.79 -13.76 16.12
C SER A 111 17.81 -13.90 14.98
N THR A 112 18.77 -14.82 15.11
CA THR A 112 19.77 -15.07 14.03
C THR A 112 19.22 -15.95 12.95
N GLN A 113 18.11 -16.67 13.19
CA GLN A 113 17.45 -17.57 12.27
C GLN A 113 16.14 -16.97 11.73
N SER A 114 15.84 -17.28 10.48
CA SER A 114 14.60 -16.90 9.81
C SER A 114 14.29 -17.85 8.69
N ILE A 115 13.02 -18.15 8.46
CA ILE A 115 12.64 -18.87 7.25
C ILE A 115 12.92 -18.01 6.01
N SER A 116 13.27 -18.68 4.92
CA SER A 116 13.58 -18.02 3.64
C SER A 116 12.32 -17.50 2.96
N ILE A 117 12.17 -16.18 2.86
CA ILE A 117 11.09 -15.55 2.10
C ILE A 117 11.10 -16.02 0.63
N ASN A 118 12.28 -16.17 0.02
CA ASN A 118 12.38 -16.63 -1.35
C ASN A 118 11.82 -18.04 -1.53
N ASN A 119 12.15 -18.98 -0.62
CA ASN A 119 11.61 -20.34 -0.67
C ASN A 119 10.12 -20.37 -0.36
N PHE A 120 9.65 -19.56 0.59
CA PHE A 120 8.22 -19.40 0.85
C PHE A 120 7.47 -18.95 -0.40
N VAL A 121 7.92 -17.86 -1.04
CA VAL A 121 7.28 -17.34 -2.26
C VAL A 121 7.35 -18.34 -3.42
N ALA A 122 8.47 -19.09 -3.55
CA ALA A 122 8.60 -20.11 -4.58
C ALA A 122 7.60 -21.26 -4.37
N GLY A 123 7.44 -21.74 -3.15
CA GLY A 123 6.43 -22.76 -2.79
C GLY A 123 5.02 -22.28 -3.01
N PHE A 124 4.70 -21.06 -2.53
CA PHE A 124 3.41 -20.42 -2.72
C PHE A 124 3.07 -20.30 -4.23
N ALA A 125 4.02 -19.80 -5.03
CA ALA A 125 3.82 -19.63 -6.46
C ALA A 125 3.62 -20.96 -7.20
N ALA A 126 4.37 -22.01 -6.83
CA ALA A 126 4.22 -23.32 -7.40
C ALA A 126 2.84 -23.93 -7.10
N SER A 127 2.39 -23.79 -5.86
CA SER A 127 1.07 -24.24 -5.42
C SER A 127 -0.06 -23.46 -6.11
N ALA A 128 0.01 -22.13 -6.11
CA ALA A 128 -1.01 -21.28 -6.73
C ALA A 128 -1.16 -21.49 -8.24
N LYS A 129 -0.04 -21.80 -8.93
CA LYS A 129 -0.05 -22.09 -10.37
C LYS A 129 -0.37 -23.55 -10.69
N GLY A 130 -0.43 -24.44 -9.72
CA GLY A 130 -0.66 -25.86 -9.89
C GLY A 130 0.45 -26.59 -10.64
N LYS A 131 1.69 -26.03 -10.65
CA LYS A 131 2.85 -26.63 -11.35
C LYS A 131 4.18 -26.21 -10.72
N GLY A 132 5.18 -27.07 -10.89
CA GLY A 132 6.54 -26.77 -10.41
C GLY A 132 6.73 -27.02 -8.92
N GLN A 133 5.81 -27.68 -8.24
CA GLN A 133 5.95 -28.11 -6.86
C GLN A 133 7.07 -29.14 -6.74
N LYS A 134 7.92 -28.98 -5.73
CA LYS A 134 9.02 -29.91 -5.42
C LYS A 134 8.62 -30.97 -4.40
N ILE A 135 7.58 -30.69 -3.64
CA ILE A 135 6.98 -31.59 -2.65
C ILE A 135 5.45 -31.52 -2.80
N THR A 136 4.76 -32.57 -2.45
CA THR A 136 3.28 -32.59 -2.42
C THR A 136 2.73 -31.78 -1.25
N VAL A 137 1.44 -31.49 -1.29
CA VAL A 137 0.77 -30.80 -0.15
C VAL A 137 0.78 -31.67 1.11
N GLU A 138 0.67 -32.99 0.95
CA GLU A 138 0.74 -33.95 2.07
C GLU A 138 2.13 -33.98 2.70
N GLU A 139 3.19 -33.93 1.89
CA GLU A 139 4.57 -33.84 2.39
C GLU A 139 4.82 -32.50 3.08
N ALA A 140 4.33 -31.40 2.53
CA ALA A 140 4.45 -30.08 3.15
C ALA A 140 3.84 -30.05 4.55
N ARG A 141 2.60 -30.58 4.71
CA ARG A 141 1.91 -30.67 6.03
C ARG A 141 2.61 -31.53 7.06
N LYS A 142 3.49 -32.45 6.64
CA LYS A 142 4.28 -33.28 7.57
C LYS A 142 5.55 -32.56 8.03
N ILE A 143 6.02 -31.58 7.26
CA ILE A 143 7.22 -30.80 7.57
C ILE A 143 6.88 -29.62 8.49
N GLU A 144 5.66 -29.06 8.38
CA GLU A 144 5.16 -28.01 9.25
C GLU A 144 4.87 -28.49 10.68
#